data_7c8bf9af259f6c45fdc1371be5008ba1
#
_entry.id   7c8bf9af259f6c45fdc1371be5008ba1
#
_cell.length_a   1.000
_cell.length_b   1.000
_cell.length_c   1.000
_cell.angle_alpha   90.00
_cell.angle_beta   90.00
_cell.angle_gamma   90.00
#
_symmetry.space_group_name_H-M   'P 1'
#
loop_
_entity.id
_entity.type
_entity.pdbx_description
1 polymer ?
#
loop_
_entity_poly.entity_id
_entity_poly.type
_entity_poly.pdbx_seq_one_letter_code
_entity_poly.pdbx_strand_id
1 'polypeptide(L)'
;MNTQKIYRKIKQGFGFRYLAVLTVLALVSFSCEGPEGPQGPEGSQGPGTNWQIIKVSVKSSDWVRHTDANNAVYYSASVSVPEITNFIYDSGTVLNYIDFNGSQQILPYVLHQKDANNNYWTRTIDSDFLVGQVNYYVTNSDFFDEVPSTMNFRIVLMW
;
A
#
# COMPACT_ATOMS: atom_id res chain seq x y z
N MET A 1 66.41 63.48 3.33
CA MET A 1 66.08 62.19 3.99
C MET A 1 64.74 61.69 3.41
N ASN A 2 64.79 60.56 2.77
CA ASN A 2 63.90 60.16 1.65
C ASN A 2 62.55 59.68 2.10
N THR A 3 61.49 60.50 2.05
CA THR A 3 60.10 60.23 2.40
C THR A 3 59.49 58.99 1.70
N GLN A 4 60.08 58.63 0.54
CA GLN A 4 59.65 57.42 -0.23
C GLN A 4 60.01 56.10 0.47
N LYS A 5 61.06 56.03 1.25
CA LYS A 5 61.47 54.84 1.99
C LYS A 5 60.63 54.56 3.19
N ILE A 6 60.08 55.60 3.81
CA ILE A 6 59.19 55.45 4.97
C ILE A 6 57.83 54.93 4.51
N TYR A 7 57.30 55.46 3.40
CA TYR A 7 56.02 55.00 2.83
C TYR A 7 55.97 53.52 2.41
N ARG A 8 57.10 53.03 1.86
CA ARG A 8 57.24 51.64 1.48
C ARG A 8 57.27 50.66 2.69
N LYS A 9 57.94 51.09 3.79
CA LYS A 9 57.94 50.24 5.02
C LYS A 9 56.57 50.16 5.72
N ILE A 10 55.83 51.26 5.69
CA ILE A 10 54.48 51.24 6.30
C ILE A 10 53.56 50.41 5.48
N LYS A 11 53.56 50.43 4.15
CA LYS A 11 52.75 49.61 3.27
C LYS A 11 53.04 48.11 3.36
N GLN A 12 54.31 47.73 3.53
CA GLN A 12 54.65 46.31 3.71
C GLN A 12 54.31 45.76 5.08
N GLY A 13 54.41 46.56 6.13
CA GLY A 13 54.02 46.14 7.49
C GLY A 13 52.51 46.00 7.68
N PHE A 14 51.74 46.83 6.98
CA PHE A 14 50.27 46.79 7.07
C PHE A 14 49.70 45.58 6.31
N GLY A 15 50.20 45.26 5.13
CA GLY A 15 49.78 44.11 4.34
C GLY A 15 50.08 42.77 5.03
N PHE A 16 51.24 42.66 5.68
CA PHE A 16 51.67 41.45 6.36
C PHE A 16 50.78 41.17 7.63
N ARG A 17 50.39 42.23 8.34
CA ARG A 17 49.52 42.11 9.51
C ARG A 17 48.09 41.65 9.13
N TYR A 18 47.55 42.14 8.02
CA TYR A 18 46.25 41.71 7.53
C TYR A 18 46.32 40.28 7.00
N LEU A 19 47.39 39.88 6.34
CA LEU A 19 47.59 38.51 5.87
C LEU A 19 47.69 37.52 7.06
N ALA A 20 48.40 37.90 8.13
CA ALA A 20 48.49 37.07 9.33
C ALA A 20 47.15 36.93 10.06
N VAL A 21 46.35 37.99 10.12
CA VAL A 21 44.98 37.92 10.72
C VAL A 21 44.02 37.06 9.87
N LEU A 22 44.12 37.19 8.53
CA LEU A 22 43.31 36.36 7.63
C LEU A 22 43.66 34.87 7.71
N THR A 23 44.97 34.53 7.84
CA THR A 23 45.41 33.14 8.01
C THR A 23 44.96 32.56 9.35
N VAL A 24 44.99 33.32 10.43
CA VAL A 24 44.49 32.88 11.74
C VAL A 24 42.98 32.69 11.70
N LEU A 25 42.25 33.61 11.05
CA LEU A 25 40.81 33.51 10.88
C LEU A 25 40.40 32.27 10.05
N ALA A 26 41.16 31.98 8.99
CA ALA A 26 40.94 30.79 8.17
C ALA A 26 41.20 29.47 8.93
N LEU A 27 42.21 29.45 9.80
CA LEU A 27 42.52 28.27 10.62
C LEU A 27 41.46 27.98 11.71
N VAL A 28 40.78 29.01 12.20
CA VAL A 28 39.75 28.87 13.20
C VAL A 28 38.43 28.39 12.55
N SER A 29 38.23 28.62 11.26
CA SER A 29 37.04 28.18 10.52
C SER A 29 37.02 26.66 10.16
N PHE A 30 38.15 25.97 10.29
CA PHE A 30 38.25 24.51 10.25
C PHE A 30 38.00 23.89 11.65
N SER A 31 37.01 24.41 12.35
CA SER A 31 36.55 23.76 13.58
C SER A 31 35.92 22.41 13.20
N CYS A 32 36.56 21.34 13.65
CA CYS A 32 36.15 19.97 13.47
C CYS A 32 34.65 19.83 13.68
N GLU A 33 33.91 19.36 12.66
CA GLU A 33 32.72 18.59 12.92
C GLU A 33 33.16 17.43 13.82
N GLY A 34 32.62 17.39 15.02
CA GLY A 34 32.84 16.27 15.94
C GLY A 34 32.40 14.97 15.25
N PRO A 35 32.97 13.80 15.61
CA PRO A 35 32.53 12.53 15.08
C PRO A 35 31.01 12.42 15.27
N GLU A 36 30.29 11.99 14.21
CA GLU A 36 28.87 11.66 14.33
C GLU A 36 28.66 10.80 15.58
N GLY A 37 27.68 11.18 16.40
CA GLY A 37 27.31 10.38 17.56
C GLY A 37 26.99 8.94 17.13
N PRO A 38 27.21 7.94 17.98
CA PRO A 38 26.89 6.55 17.66
C PRO A 38 25.42 6.48 17.26
N GLN A 39 25.15 5.75 16.19
CA GLN A 39 23.79 5.47 15.73
C GLN A 39 22.97 4.91 16.91
N GLY A 40 21.76 5.47 17.13
CA GLY A 40 20.89 4.99 18.19
C GLY A 40 20.63 3.49 18.04
N PRO A 41 20.35 2.77 19.13
CA PRO A 41 20.03 1.36 19.08
C PRO A 41 18.87 1.11 18.10
N GLU A 42 19.00 0.05 17.32
CA GLU A 42 17.93 -0.41 16.42
C GLU A 42 16.63 -0.56 17.22
N GLY A 43 15.51 0.00 16.74
CA GLY A 43 14.21 -0.12 17.39
C GLY A 43 13.86 -1.58 17.62
N SER A 44 13.22 -1.91 18.75
CA SER A 44 12.76 -3.27 19.00
C SER A 44 11.87 -3.73 17.84
N GLN A 45 12.10 -4.95 17.36
CA GLN A 45 11.25 -5.58 16.35
C GLN A 45 9.80 -5.55 16.87
N GLY A 46 8.87 -4.95 16.10
CA GLY A 46 7.45 -4.95 16.43
C GLY A 46 6.91 -6.39 16.54
N PRO A 47 5.77 -6.60 17.20
CA PRO A 47 5.11 -7.89 17.21
C PRO A 47 4.89 -8.34 15.75
N GLY A 48 5.33 -9.56 15.43
CA GLY A 48 5.20 -10.12 14.09
C GLY A 48 3.72 -10.13 13.66
N THR A 49 3.42 -9.78 12.41
CA THR A 49 2.09 -9.94 11.85
C THR A 49 1.88 -11.41 11.49
N ASN A 50 0.86 -12.03 12.04
CA ASN A 50 0.44 -13.37 11.64
C ASN A 50 -0.44 -13.26 10.39
N TRP A 51 -0.40 -14.28 9.54
CA TRP A 51 -1.24 -14.33 8.36
C TRP A 51 -1.55 -15.77 7.96
N GLN A 52 -2.72 -15.95 7.35
CA GLN A 52 -3.18 -17.24 6.84
C GLN A 52 -3.81 -17.06 5.47
N ILE A 53 -3.58 -18.01 4.57
CA ILE A 53 -4.18 -18.05 3.24
C ILE A 53 -5.13 -19.24 3.15
N ILE A 54 -6.35 -18.96 2.70
CA ILE A 54 -7.40 -19.95 2.46
C ILE A 54 -7.81 -19.85 1.00
N LYS A 55 -7.81 -20.97 0.28
CA LYS A 55 -8.26 -21.06 -1.10
C LYS A 55 -9.60 -21.77 -1.12
N VAL A 56 -10.58 -21.17 -1.79
CA VAL A 56 -11.93 -21.69 -1.93
C VAL A 56 -12.36 -21.69 -3.39
N SER A 57 -13.19 -22.65 -3.76
CA SER A 57 -13.80 -22.73 -5.07
C SER A 57 -15.32 -22.75 -4.89
N VAL A 58 -15.97 -21.73 -5.43
CA VAL A 58 -17.45 -21.64 -5.48
C VAL A 58 -17.88 -22.20 -6.83
N LYS A 59 -18.55 -23.34 -6.79
CA LYS A 59 -19.04 -24.00 -8.01
C LYS A 59 -20.26 -23.27 -8.56
N SER A 60 -20.54 -23.47 -9.85
CA SER A 60 -21.74 -22.89 -10.47
C SER A 60 -23.03 -23.30 -9.74
N SER A 61 -23.09 -24.51 -9.17
CA SER A 61 -24.21 -25.01 -8.37
C SER A 61 -24.41 -24.34 -7.01
N ASP A 62 -23.37 -23.66 -6.51
CA ASP A 62 -23.37 -23.11 -5.16
C ASP A 62 -23.93 -21.67 -5.13
N TRP A 63 -24.13 -21.09 -6.31
CA TRP A 63 -24.69 -19.75 -6.44
C TRP A 63 -26.21 -19.78 -6.24
N VAL A 64 -26.67 -18.96 -5.31
CA VAL A 64 -28.09 -18.75 -5.02
C VAL A 64 -28.56 -17.48 -5.71
N ARG A 65 -29.60 -17.63 -6.52
CA ARG A 65 -30.24 -16.50 -7.22
C ARG A 65 -31.11 -15.69 -6.27
N HIS A 66 -30.98 -14.38 -6.33
CA HIS A 66 -31.79 -13.43 -5.59
C HIS A 66 -32.42 -12.40 -6.55
N THR A 67 -33.51 -11.79 -6.06
CA THR A 67 -34.12 -10.65 -6.74
C THR A 67 -34.40 -9.59 -5.67
N ASP A 68 -33.97 -8.37 -5.90
CA ASP A 68 -34.25 -7.26 -5.01
C ASP A 68 -35.66 -6.69 -5.18
N ALA A 69 -36.00 -5.67 -4.40
CA ALA A 69 -37.31 -5.01 -4.45
C ALA A 69 -37.64 -4.34 -5.80
N ASN A 70 -36.61 -4.08 -6.63
CA ASN A 70 -36.76 -3.48 -7.97
C ASN A 70 -36.67 -4.52 -9.09
N ASN A 71 -36.76 -5.81 -8.76
CA ASN A 71 -36.61 -6.96 -9.65
C ASN A 71 -35.19 -7.08 -10.28
N ALA A 72 -34.17 -6.42 -9.71
CA ALA A 72 -32.79 -6.61 -10.15
C ALA A 72 -32.29 -7.98 -9.66
N VAL A 73 -31.73 -8.75 -10.59
CA VAL A 73 -31.20 -10.10 -10.30
C VAL A 73 -29.74 -10.00 -9.87
N TYR A 74 -29.41 -10.71 -8.81
CA TYR A 74 -28.03 -10.94 -8.38
C TYR A 74 -27.84 -12.35 -7.82
N TYR A 75 -26.62 -12.78 -7.71
CA TYR A 75 -26.27 -14.09 -7.17
C TYR A 75 -25.40 -13.95 -5.92
N SER A 76 -25.60 -14.82 -4.95
CA SER A 76 -24.69 -14.94 -3.80
C SER A 76 -24.26 -16.38 -3.54
N ALA A 77 -23.11 -16.54 -2.90
CA ALA A 77 -22.64 -17.81 -2.38
C ALA A 77 -21.94 -17.59 -1.04
N SER A 78 -22.22 -18.45 -0.07
CA SER A 78 -21.64 -18.39 1.27
C SER A 78 -20.64 -19.53 1.46
N VAL A 79 -19.46 -19.20 1.98
CA VAL A 79 -18.39 -20.15 2.25
C VAL A 79 -18.06 -20.13 3.74
N SER A 80 -18.02 -21.32 4.37
CA SER A 80 -17.59 -21.45 5.76
C SER A 80 -16.09 -21.23 5.88
N VAL A 81 -15.69 -20.30 6.75
CA VAL A 81 -14.30 -19.93 7.04
C VAL A 81 -14.17 -19.80 8.57
N PRO A 82 -14.14 -20.92 9.31
CA PRO A 82 -14.12 -20.91 10.77
C PRO A 82 -12.89 -20.18 11.36
N GLU A 83 -11.88 -19.98 10.56
CA GLU A 83 -10.69 -19.21 10.92
C GLU A 83 -11.00 -17.72 11.15
N ILE A 84 -12.08 -17.17 10.58
CA ILE A 84 -12.56 -15.82 10.91
C ILE A 84 -13.22 -15.86 12.28
N THR A 85 -12.39 -15.80 13.32
CA THR A 85 -12.83 -15.74 14.73
C THR A 85 -13.33 -14.33 15.07
N ASN A 86 -13.98 -14.16 16.23
CA ASN A 86 -14.30 -12.83 16.76
C ASN A 86 -13.08 -11.90 16.81
N PHE A 87 -11.93 -12.43 17.20
CA PHE A 87 -10.69 -11.66 17.27
C PHE A 87 -10.28 -11.13 15.88
N ILE A 88 -10.31 -11.97 14.84
CA ILE A 88 -9.98 -11.56 13.48
C ILE A 88 -11.03 -10.59 12.92
N TYR A 89 -12.30 -10.82 13.22
CA TYR A 89 -13.39 -9.93 12.81
C TYR A 89 -13.24 -8.52 13.39
N ASP A 90 -12.91 -8.42 14.69
CA ASP A 90 -12.83 -7.14 15.40
C ASP A 90 -11.47 -6.42 15.22
N SER A 91 -10.39 -7.16 15.07
CA SER A 91 -9.01 -6.60 15.16
C SER A 91 -8.08 -7.01 14.01
N GLY A 92 -8.49 -7.97 13.19
CA GLY A 92 -7.71 -8.43 12.04
C GLY A 92 -8.11 -7.75 10.73
N THR A 93 -7.57 -8.27 9.66
CA THR A 93 -7.91 -7.86 8.28
C THR A 93 -8.25 -9.10 7.47
N VAL A 94 -9.34 -9.02 6.70
CA VAL A 94 -9.79 -10.06 5.77
C VAL A 94 -9.76 -9.49 4.37
N LEU A 95 -8.89 -10.01 3.52
CA LEU A 95 -8.80 -9.61 2.12
C LEU A 95 -9.26 -10.77 1.23
N ASN A 96 -10.11 -10.47 0.28
CA ASN A 96 -10.62 -11.43 -0.68
C ASN A 96 -10.06 -11.12 -2.08
N TYR A 97 -9.60 -12.15 -2.77
CA TYR A 97 -9.12 -12.07 -4.15
C TYR A 97 -9.86 -13.10 -5.00
N ILE A 98 -10.16 -12.74 -6.24
CA ILE A 98 -10.60 -13.68 -7.27
C ILE A 98 -9.41 -14.06 -8.16
N ASP A 99 -9.31 -15.34 -8.53
CA ASP A 99 -8.41 -15.80 -9.59
C ASP A 99 -9.13 -15.71 -10.94
N PHE A 100 -8.69 -14.75 -11.73
CA PHE A 100 -9.26 -14.49 -13.04
C PHE A 100 -8.20 -14.62 -14.13
N ASN A 101 -8.31 -15.66 -14.97
CA ASN A 101 -7.35 -15.94 -16.07
C ASN A 101 -5.89 -16.01 -15.60
N GLY A 102 -5.63 -16.64 -14.44
CA GLY A 102 -4.28 -16.77 -13.87
C GLY A 102 -3.74 -15.51 -13.22
N SER A 103 -4.58 -14.48 -13.08
CA SER A 103 -4.28 -13.23 -12.37
C SER A 103 -5.18 -13.11 -11.13
N GLN A 104 -4.61 -12.68 -10.01
CA GLN A 104 -5.37 -12.44 -8.79
C GLN A 104 -5.80 -10.97 -8.71
N GLN A 105 -7.09 -10.75 -8.60
CA GLN A 105 -7.70 -9.43 -8.47
C GLN A 105 -8.35 -9.31 -7.08
N ILE A 106 -8.08 -8.18 -6.41
CA ILE A 106 -8.73 -7.91 -5.12
C ILE A 106 -10.21 -7.57 -5.33
N LEU A 107 -11.06 -8.04 -4.43
CA LEU A 107 -12.47 -7.68 -4.44
C LEU A 107 -12.71 -6.32 -3.72
N PRO A 108 -13.67 -5.51 -4.19
CA PRO A 108 -14.56 -5.76 -5.33
C PRO A 108 -13.84 -5.67 -6.68
N TYR A 109 -14.17 -6.57 -7.61
CA TYR A 109 -13.62 -6.60 -8.95
C TYR A 109 -14.71 -6.33 -9.99
N VAL A 110 -14.47 -5.39 -10.90
CA VAL A 110 -15.42 -4.98 -11.94
C VAL A 110 -14.87 -5.33 -13.32
N LEU A 111 -15.64 -6.11 -14.05
CA LEU A 111 -15.38 -6.46 -15.45
C LEU A 111 -16.27 -5.59 -16.36
N HIS A 112 -15.66 -4.91 -17.31
CA HIS A 112 -16.37 -4.26 -18.38
C HIS A 112 -16.53 -5.22 -19.55
N GLN A 113 -17.75 -5.42 -19.98
CA GLN A 113 -18.10 -6.37 -21.02
C GLN A 113 -18.89 -5.69 -22.13
N LYS A 114 -19.00 -6.38 -23.25
CA LYS A 114 -19.70 -5.91 -24.43
C LYS A 114 -20.43 -7.09 -25.06
N ASP A 115 -21.72 -6.93 -25.33
CA ASP A 115 -22.51 -7.95 -26.00
C ASP A 115 -22.31 -7.91 -27.53
N ALA A 116 -22.93 -8.85 -28.24
CA ALA A 116 -22.88 -8.96 -29.70
C ALA A 116 -23.51 -7.75 -30.42
N ASN A 117 -24.35 -6.98 -29.74
CA ASN A 117 -25.03 -5.78 -30.25
C ASN A 117 -24.29 -4.48 -29.92
N ASN A 118 -23.05 -4.58 -29.41
CA ASN A 118 -22.24 -3.47 -28.95
C ASN A 118 -22.76 -2.72 -27.70
N ASN A 119 -23.67 -3.30 -26.94
CA ASN A 119 -24.09 -2.74 -25.65
C ASN A 119 -23.01 -3.07 -24.60
N TYR A 120 -22.66 -2.05 -23.81
CA TYR A 120 -21.69 -2.20 -22.73
C TYR A 120 -22.44 -2.46 -21.42
N TRP A 121 -21.91 -3.40 -20.63
CA TRP A 121 -22.40 -3.72 -19.31
C TRP A 121 -21.23 -4.07 -18.39
N THR A 122 -21.46 -4.13 -17.12
CA THR A 122 -20.43 -4.48 -16.14
C THR A 122 -20.89 -5.65 -15.29
N ARG A 123 -19.96 -6.55 -14.98
CA ARG A 123 -20.10 -7.57 -13.93
C ARG A 123 -19.30 -7.13 -12.74
N THR A 124 -19.93 -6.97 -11.60
CA THR A 124 -19.29 -6.74 -10.32
C THR A 124 -19.24 -8.05 -9.55
N ILE A 125 -18.07 -8.40 -9.04
CA ILE A 125 -17.85 -9.51 -8.13
C ILE A 125 -17.41 -8.88 -6.81
N ASP A 126 -18.18 -9.12 -5.76
CA ASP A 126 -18.03 -8.47 -4.46
C ASP A 126 -18.02 -9.49 -3.33
N SER A 127 -17.59 -9.08 -2.14
CA SER A 127 -17.62 -9.93 -0.94
C SER A 127 -17.79 -9.14 0.33
N ASP A 128 -18.46 -9.74 1.29
CA ASP A 128 -18.44 -9.37 2.69
C ASP A 128 -18.04 -10.58 3.56
N PHE A 129 -17.84 -10.34 4.84
CA PHE A 129 -17.55 -11.42 5.77
C PHE A 129 -18.22 -11.22 7.12
N LEU A 130 -18.47 -12.34 7.76
CA LEU A 130 -18.96 -12.47 9.13
C LEU A 130 -18.00 -13.36 9.90
N VAL A 131 -18.20 -13.49 11.21
CA VAL A 131 -17.50 -14.49 11.99
C VAL A 131 -17.82 -15.89 11.44
N GLY A 132 -16.77 -16.60 11.03
CA GLY A 132 -16.87 -17.96 10.49
C GLY A 132 -17.33 -18.08 9.03
N GLN A 133 -17.52 -16.97 8.28
CA GLN A 133 -18.11 -17.01 6.94
C GLN A 133 -17.64 -15.86 6.06
N VAL A 134 -17.50 -16.14 4.78
CA VAL A 134 -17.36 -15.13 3.70
C VAL A 134 -18.52 -15.32 2.72
N ASN A 135 -19.14 -14.22 2.31
CA ASN A 135 -20.15 -14.21 1.27
C ASN A 135 -19.59 -13.56 0.02
N TYR A 136 -19.87 -14.14 -1.13
CA TYR A 136 -19.54 -13.60 -2.44
C TYR A 136 -20.82 -13.22 -3.18
N TYR A 137 -20.75 -12.13 -3.95
CA TYR A 137 -21.86 -11.60 -4.73
C TYR A 137 -21.47 -11.40 -6.16
N VAL A 138 -22.37 -11.66 -7.09
CA VAL A 138 -22.20 -11.36 -8.52
C VAL A 138 -23.41 -10.60 -9.02
N THR A 139 -23.18 -9.40 -9.56
CA THR A 139 -24.22 -8.54 -10.10
C THR A 139 -23.84 -8.10 -11.50
N ASN A 140 -24.76 -8.19 -12.46
CA ASN A 140 -24.63 -7.62 -13.79
C ASN A 140 -25.40 -6.31 -13.87
N SER A 141 -24.82 -5.27 -14.46
CA SER A 141 -25.47 -3.95 -14.55
C SER A 141 -26.71 -3.91 -15.46
N ASP A 142 -26.84 -4.86 -16.36
CA ASP A 142 -28.02 -5.09 -17.20
C ASP A 142 -29.04 -6.04 -16.54
N PHE A 143 -28.74 -6.50 -15.31
CA PHE A 143 -29.53 -7.47 -14.52
C PHE A 143 -29.83 -8.77 -15.25
N PHE A 144 -29.01 -9.12 -16.25
CA PHE A 144 -29.15 -10.36 -17.00
C PHE A 144 -29.03 -11.56 -16.05
N ASP A 145 -30.02 -12.45 -16.16
CA ASP A 145 -30.17 -13.62 -15.29
C ASP A 145 -29.31 -14.79 -15.78
N GLU A 146 -28.03 -14.75 -15.45
CA GLU A 146 -27.06 -15.77 -15.82
C GLU A 146 -26.34 -16.29 -14.57
N VAL A 147 -26.49 -17.59 -14.32
CA VAL A 147 -25.80 -18.25 -13.20
C VAL A 147 -24.28 -18.13 -13.39
N PRO A 148 -23.55 -17.60 -12.39
CA PRO A 148 -22.10 -17.50 -12.50
C PRO A 148 -21.45 -18.87 -12.67
N SER A 149 -20.37 -18.91 -13.47
CA SER A 149 -19.51 -20.09 -13.58
C SER A 149 -18.79 -20.38 -12.27
N THR A 150 -18.08 -21.51 -12.20
CA THR A 150 -17.18 -21.79 -11.07
C THR A 150 -16.14 -20.70 -10.96
N MET A 151 -15.97 -20.12 -9.77
CA MET A 151 -15.00 -19.10 -9.44
C MET A 151 -14.08 -19.55 -8.32
N ASN A 152 -12.81 -19.23 -8.43
CA ASN A 152 -11.80 -19.53 -7.42
C ASN A 152 -11.39 -18.25 -6.69
N PHE A 153 -11.39 -18.32 -5.36
CA PHE A 153 -11.06 -17.21 -4.52
C PHE A 153 -9.90 -17.55 -3.58
N ARG A 154 -9.19 -16.51 -3.16
CA ARG A 154 -8.17 -16.58 -2.13
C ARG A 154 -8.52 -15.58 -1.03
N ILE A 155 -8.66 -16.07 0.18
CA ILE A 155 -8.89 -15.29 1.37
C ILE A 155 -7.55 -15.15 2.10
N VAL A 156 -7.20 -13.95 2.50
CA VAL A 156 -6.01 -13.65 3.31
C VAL A 156 -6.48 -13.07 4.63
N LEU A 157 -6.17 -13.74 5.71
CA LEU A 157 -6.38 -13.28 7.08
C LEU A 157 -5.06 -12.74 7.60
N MET A 158 -5.09 -11.57 8.26
CA MET A 158 -3.91 -10.96 8.89
C MET A 158 -4.28 -10.45 10.29
N TRP A 159 -3.42 -10.71 11.30
CA TRP A 159 -3.62 -10.27 12.68
C TRP A 159 -2.33 -10.15 13.48
#